data_624f3df1e110cc9d64624b100b56a790
#
_entry.id   624f3df1e110cc9d64624b100b56a790
#
_cell.length_a   1.000
_cell.length_b   1.000
_cell.length_c   1.000
_cell.angle_alpha   90.00
_cell.angle_beta   90.00
_cell.angle_gamma   90.00
#
_symmetry.space_group_name_H-M   'P 1'
#
loop_
_entity.id
_entity.type
_entity.pdbx_description
1 polymer ?
#
loop_
_entity_poly.entity_id
_entity_poly.type
_entity_poly.pdbx_seq_one_letter_code
_entity_poly.pdbx_strand_id
1 'polypeptide(L)'
;LDVLTGQVQTLRSDIVYDCGTSLNPVIDIGQIEGAFVMGIGTWLTEEAVHDPMTGKLTTNGTWEYKPPCSKDIPLEFNVSLLKDNPNVEGILGSKATAEPPMILSNTVHFALRRCIELARLDNGLSKKEAGTFVMDVPATAERVVAAIGTVAANDFVLEL
;
A
#
# COMPACT_ATOMS: atom_id res chain seq x y z
N LEU A 1 -4.01 9.28 -6.12
CA LEU A 1 -2.70 9.90 -5.96
C LEU A 1 -2.82 11.40 -6.21
N ASP A 2 -2.36 12.20 -5.26
CA ASP A 2 -2.09 13.63 -5.47
C ASP A 2 -0.66 13.77 -5.99
N VAL A 3 -0.52 14.22 -7.22
CA VAL A 3 0.78 14.29 -7.91
C VAL A 3 1.70 15.41 -7.39
N LEU A 4 1.13 16.41 -6.71
CA LEU A 4 1.90 17.53 -6.16
C LEU A 4 2.48 17.21 -4.78
N THR A 5 1.73 16.47 -3.98
CA THR A 5 2.09 16.19 -2.58
C THR A 5 2.62 14.77 -2.37
N GLY A 6 2.38 13.87 -3.34
CA GLY A 6 2.68 12.44 -3.19
C GLY A 6 1.70 11.70 -2.25
N GLN A 7 0.64 12.35 -1.80
CA GLN A 7 -0.36 11.70 -0.92
C GLN A 7 -1.17 10.65 -1.68
N VAL A 8 -1.37 9.53 -1.03
CA VAL A 8 -2.09 8.37 -1.56
C VAL A 8 -3.37 8.15 -0.75
N GLN A 9 -4.48 7.90 -1.43
CA GLN A 9 -5.73 7.47 -0.83
C GLN A 9 -6.24 6.24 -1.58
N THR A 10 -6.40 5.13 -0.87
CA THR A 10 -7.05 3.93 -1.42
C THR A 10 -8.56 4.16 -1.44
N LEU A 11 -9.14 4.23 -2.62
CA LEU A 11 -10.59 4.50 -2.77
C LEU A 11 -11.41 3.25 -2.54
N ARG A 12 -10.95 2.11 -3.06
CA ARG A 12 -11.70 0.86 -2.96
C ARG A 12 -10.76 -0.34 -2.91
N SER A 13 -11.11 -1.32 -2.09
CA SER A 13 -10.52 -2.65 -2.06
C SER A 13 -11.61 -3.70 -1.92
N ASP A 14 -11.63 -4.70 -2.80
CA ASP A 14 -12.52 -5.84 -2.75
C ASP A 14 -11.67 -7.11 -2.59
N ILE A 15 -11.90 -7.85 -1.52
CA ILE A 15 -11.15 -9.07 -1.19
C ILE A 15 -12.11 -10.25 -1.13
N VAL A 16 -11.81 -11.29 -1.89
CA VAL A 16 -12.40 -12.62 -1.72
C VAL A 16 -11.34 -13.51 -1.10
N TYR A 17 -11.63 -14.06 0.07
CA TYR A 17 -10.65 -14.78 0.86
C TYR A 17 -11.08 -16.21 1.17
N ASP A 18 -10.17 -17.15 0.99
CA ASP A 18 -10.35 -18.56 1.36
C ASP A 18 -9.66 -18.84 2.71
N CYS A 19 -10.44 -18.84 3.78
CA CYS A 19 -10.00 -19.24 5.11
C CYS A 19 -10.37 -20.71 5.45
N GLY A 20 -10.73 -21.51 4.45
CA GLY A 20 -11.29 -22.83 4.68
C GLY A 20 -12.67 -22.72 5.35
N THR A 21 -12.94 -23.57 6.32
CA THR A 21 -14.12 -23.42 7.20
C THR A 21 -13.85 -22.27 8.18
N SER A 22 -14.61 -21.19 8.04
CA SER A 22 -14.54 -20.09 9.02
C SER A 22 -15.12 -20.54 10.36
N LEU A 23 -14.31 -20.49 11.40
CA LEU A 23 -14.75 -20.82 12.75
C LEU A 23 -15.51 -19.66 13.41
N ASN A 24 -15.17 -18.43 13.02
CA ASN A 24 -15.88 -17.21 13.42
C ASN A 24 -15.69 -16.14 12.33
N PRO A 25 -16.70 -15.93 11.46
CA PRO A 25 -16.59 -14.99 10.35
C PRO A 25 -16.25 -13.55 10.76
N VAL A 26 -16.72 -13.09 11.92
CA VAL A 26 -16.42 -11.73 12.41
C VAL A 26 -14.93 -11.59 12.73
N ILE A 27 -14.34 -12.62 13.36
CA ILE A 27 -12.90 -12.63 13.66
C ILE A 27 -12.10 -12.74 12.36
N ASP A 28 -12.48 -13.66 11.47
CA ASP A 28 -11.75 -13.88 10.22
C ASP A 28 -11.75 -12.62 9.34
N ILE A 29 -12.90 -11.98 9.16
CA ILE A 29 -13.00 -10.72 8.41
C ILE A 29 -12.16 -9.64 9.08
N GLY A 30 -12.26 -9.47 10.40
CA GLY A 30 -11.46 -8.48 11.13
C GLY A 30 -9.94 -8.71 11.01
N GLN A 31 -9.49 -9.97 10.97
CA GLN A 31 -8.07 -10.30 10.73
C GLN A 31 -7.64 -9.97 9.31
N ILE A 32 -8.49 -10.23 8.32
CA ILE A 32 -8.21 -9.90 6.92
C ILE A 32 -8.10 -8.38 6.72
N GLU A 33 -9.07 -7.63 7.20
CA GLU A 33 -9.09 -6.18 7.12
C GLU A 33 -7.89 -5.55 7.84
N GLY A 34 -7.66 -5.96 9.09
CA GLY A 34 -6.55 -5.44 9.89
C GLY A 34 -5.18 -5.72 9.28
N ALA A 35 -4.96 -6.94 8.81
CA ALA A 35 -3.70 -7.34 8.18
C ALA A 35 -3.47 -6.60 6.85
N PHE A 36 -4.51 -6.40 6.05
CA PHE A 36 -4.42 -5.63 4.81
C PHE A 36 -4.01 -4.19 5.08
N VAL A 37 -4.65 -3.54 6.07
CA VAL A 37 -4.29 -2.16 6.46
C VAL A 37 -2.88 -2.07 7.03
N MET A 38 -2.46 -3.02 7.89
CA MET A 38 -1.07 -3.09 8.36
C MET A 38 -0.09 -3.23 7.18
N GLY A 39 -0.44 -4.05 6.20
CA GLY A 39 0.37 -4.18 4.99
C GLY A 39 0.46 -2.89 4.18
N ILE A 40 -0.60 -2.06 4.11
CA ILE A 40 -0.53 -0.73 3.50
C ILE A 40 0.59 0.10 4.15
N GLY A 41 0.71 0.04 5.49
CA GLY A 41 1.80 0.71 6.20
C GLY A 41 3.17 0.27 5.72
N THR A 42 3.39 -1.04 5.61
CA THR A 42 4.65 -1.60 5.09
C THR A 42 5.00 -1.07 3.71
N TRP A 43 4.01 -0.93 2.82
CA TRP A 43 4.25 -0.50 1.45
C TRP A 43 4.39 1.01 1.28
N LEU A 44 3.76 1.83 2.16
CA LEU A 44 3.61 3.27 1.92
C LEU A 44 4.21 4.17 3.01
N THR A 45 4.21 3.78 4.29
CA THR A 45 4.46 4.74 5.38
C THR A 45 5.47 4.32 6.42
N GLU A 46 5.60 3.02 6.71
CA GLU A 46 6.44 2.52 7.80
C GLU A 46 7.89 2.37 7.35
N GLU A 47 8.77 3.17 7.90
CA GLU A 47 10.20 3.14 7.56
C GLU A 47 11.05 2.93 8.81
N ALA A 48 11.91 1.90 8.79
CA ALA A 48 12.89 1.62 9.82
C ALA A 48 14.27 2.14 9.36
N VAL A 49 14.65 3.31 9.85
CA VAL A 49 15.93 3.96 9.52
C VAL A 49 16.93 3.72 10.64
N HIS A 50 18.11 3.25 10.27
CA HIS A 50 19.22 3.03 11.20
C HIS A 50 20.36 4.01 10.91
N ASP A 51 20.96 4.51 11.97
CA ASP A 51 22.19 5.29 11.86
C ASP A 51 23.29 4.41 11.27
N PRO A 52 23.91 4.80 10.15
CA PRO A 52 24.89 3.96 9.45
C PRO A 52 26.20 3.73 10.24
N MET A 53 26.51 4.59 11.20
CA MET A 53 27.73 4.51 12.00
C MET A 53 27.55 3.65 13.25
N THR A 54 26.39 3.73 13.87
CA THR A 54 26.12 3.10 15.16
C THR A 54 25.18 1.92 15.08
N GLY A 55 24.44 1.75 13.96
CA GLY A 55 23.39 0.76 13.81
C GLY A 55 22.13 1.04 14.66
N LYS A 56 22.08 2.18 15.34
CA LYS A 56 20.94 2.53 16.20
C LYS A 56 19.71 2.87 15.33
N LEU A 57 18.56 2.30 15.70
CA LEU A 57 17.27 2.69 15.09
C LEU A 57 16.96 4.16 15.43
N THR A 58 16.74 4.99 14.42
CA THR A 58 16.41 6.41 14.55
C THR A 58 14.91 6.67 14.49
N THR A 59 14.17 5.85 13.75
CA THR A 59 12.70 5.90 13.68
C THR A 59 12.05 5.09 14.80
N ASN A 60 12.32 5.48 16.05
CA ASN A 60 11.94 4.72 17.25
C ASN A 60 10.78 5.32 18.05
N GLY A 61 10.16 6.38 17.54
CA GLY A 61 9.06 7.08 18.19
C GLY A 61 7.91 7.39 17.23
N THR A 62 6.81 7.87 17.78
CA THR A 62 5.58 8.17 17.01
C THR A 62 5.73 9.35 16.04
N TRP A 63 6.75 10.18 16.24
CA TRP A 63 7.07 11.27 15.33
C TRP A 63 7.78 10.81 14.06
N GLU A 64 8.60 9.79 14.17
CA GLU A 64 9.44 9.29 13.08
C GLU A 64 8.85 8.05 12.42
N TYR A 65 8.25 7.13 13.20
CA TYR A 65 7.65 5.90 12.70
C TYR A 65 6.14 6.07 12.52
N LYS A 66 5.62 5.81 11.31
CA LYS A 66 4.27 6.15 10.89
C LYS A 66 3.46 4.91 10.47
N PRO A 67 2.87 4.16 11.43
CA PRO A 67 1.90 3.13 11.08
C PRO A 67 0.66 3.76 10.42
N PRO A 68 -0.12 2.96 9.67
CA PRO A 68 -1.34 3.44 9.04
C PRO A 68 -2.30 4.08 10.05
N CYS A 69 -2.95 5.13 9.65
CA CYS A 69 -4.01 5.78 10.40
C CYS A 69 -5.39 5.49 9.78
N SER A 70 -6.45 5.99 10.38
CA SER A 70 -7.81 5.78 9.88
C SER A 70 -8.04 6.31 8.45
N LYS A 71 -7.23 7.25 7.97
CA LYS A 71 -7.30 7.77 6.60
C LYS A 71 -6.66 6.85 5.56
N ASP A 72 -5.83 5.91 5.99
CA ASP A 72 -5.18 4.95 5.09
C ASP A 72 -6.06 3.73 4.81
N ILE A 73 -7.14 3.57 5.58
CA ILE A 73 -8.15 2.55 5.33
C ILE A 73 -8.86 2.86 4.01
N PRO A 74 -9.08 1.86 3.13
CA PRO A 74 -9.85 2.06 1.92
C PRO A 74 -11.23 2.67 2.21
N LEU A 75 -11.67 3.65 1.42
CA LEU A 75 -12.99 4.30 1.61
C LEU A 75 -14.14 3.31 1.42
N GLU A 76 -14.02 2.43 0.44
CA GLU A 76 -14.87 1.26 0.27
C GLU A 76 -14.00 0.02 0.52
N PHE A 77 -14.31 -0.72 1.57
CA PHE A 77 -13.53 -1.89 1.95
C PHE A 77 -14.44 -3.10 2.09
N ASN A 78 -14.44 -3.96 1.08
CA ASN A 78 -15.32 -5.11 0.98
C ASN A 78 -14.53 -6.40 1.13
N VAL A 79 -14.87 -7.20 2.14
CA VAL A 79 -14.29 -8.53 2.36
C VAL A 79 -15.38 -9.57 2.32
N SER A 80 -15.18 -10.62 1.54
CA SER A 80 -16.05 -11.79 1.49
C SER A 80 -15.26 -13.08 1.65
N LEU A 81 -15.80 -13.99 2.44
CA LEU A 81 -15.20 -15.32 2.62
C LEU A 81 -15.72 -16.28 1.55
N LEU A 82 -14.79 -17.06 0.98
CA LEU A 82 -15.16 -18.17 0.11
C LEU A 82 -15.92 -19.23 0.93
N LYS A 83 -17.06 -19.69 0.42
CA LYS A 83 -17.91 -20.70 1.07
C LYS A 83 -17.61 -22.10 0.55
N ASP A 84 -17.97 -23.07 1.34
CA ASP A 84 -17.95 -24.49 0.98
C ASP A 84 -16.59 -25.03 0.50
N ASN A 85 -15.51 -24.49 1.06
CA ASN A 85 -14.14 -24.89 0.70
C ASN A 85 -13.32 -25.27 1.96
N PRO A 86 -13.66 -26.34 2.68
CA PRO A 86 -12.94 -26.73 3.88
C PRO A 86 -11.51 -27.16 3.57
N ASN A 87 -10.57 -26.78 4.46
CA ASN A 87 -9.21 -27.32 4.42
C ASN A 87 -9.20 -28.72 5.07
N VAL A 88 -9.18 -29.75 4.28
CA VAL A 88 -9.28 -31.15 4.76
C VAL A 88 -8.15 -31.58 5.68
N GLU A 89 -6.99 -30.91 5.59
CA GLU A 89 -5.82 -31.18 6.44
C GLU A 89 -5.70 -30.23 7.63
N GLY A 90 -6.49 -29.16 7.65
CA GLY A 90 -6.46 -28.13 8.67
C GLY A 90 -7.30 -28.46 9.90
N ILE A 91 -6.98 -27.83 11.01
CA ILE A 91 -7.74 -27.95 12.27
C ILE A 91 -9.17 -27.42 12.01
N LEU A 92 -10.17 -28.27 12.23
CA LEU A 92 -11.58 -27.98 11.99
C LEU A 92 -11.88 -27.46 10.57
N GLY A 93 -11.01 -27.79 9.61
CA GLY A 93 -11.15 -27.35 8.24
C GLY A 93 -10.74 -25.90 7.97
N SER A 94 -10.11 -25.23 8.92
CA SER A 94 -9.71 -23.81 8.84
C SER A 94 -8.32 -23.60 8.23
N LYS A 95 -8.03 -22.35 7.86
CA LYS A 95 -6.71 -21.85 7.43
C LYS A 95 -6.33 -20.61 8.24
N ALA A 96 -5.05 -20.24 8.22
CA ALA A 96 -4.59 -18.94 8.71
C ALA A 96 -5.23 -17.79 7.94
N THR A 97 -5.55 -16.68 8.60
CA THR A 97 -6.34 -15.59 8.03
C THR A 97 -5.58 -14.26 7.91
N ALA A 98 -4.60 -13.98 8.76
CA ALA A 98 -3.98 -12.65 8.82
C ALA A 98 -2.82 -12.45 7.82
N GLU A 99 -1.90 -13.41 7.73
CA GLU A 99 -0.66 -13.23 6.98
C GLU A 99 -0.85 -13.05 5.46
N PRO A 100 -1.70 -13.84 4.77
CA PRO A 100 -1.88 -13.66 3.34
C PRO A 100 -2.44 -12.28 2.94
N PRO A 101 -3.43 -11.68 3.65
CA PRO A 101 -3.90 -10.34 3.37
C PRO A 101 -2.85 -9.25 3.55
N MET A 102 -1.93 -9.43 4.51
CA MET A 102 -0.81 -8.50 4.70
C MET A 102 0.06 -8.43 3.44
N ILE A 103 0.39 -9.58 2.84
CA ILE A 103 1.15 -9.61 1.58
C ILE A 103 0.29 -9.14 0.39
N LEU A 104 -0.99 -9.50 0.36
CA LEU A 104 -1.92 -9.09 -0.70
C LEU A 104 -2.04 -7.56 -0.81
N SER A 105 -1.84 -6.83 0.28
CA SER A 105 -1.83 -5.36 0.30
C SER A 105 -0.79 -4.73 -0.64
N ASN A 106 0.18 -5.51 -1.16
CA ASN A 106 1.10 -5.05 -2.20
C ASN A 106 0.38 -4.56 -3.47
N THR A 107 -0.87 -4.98 -3.66
CA THR A 107 -1.73 -4.47 -4.74
C THR A 107 -1.90 -2.96 -4.70
N VAL A 108 -1.88 -2.35 -3.52
CA VAL A 108 -1.90 -0.90 -3.34
C VAL A 108 -0.62 -0.26 -3.90
N HIS A 109 0.54 -0.87 -3.64
CA HIS A 109 1.81 -0.43 -4.19
C HIS A 109 1.84 -0.52 -5.73
N PHE A 110 1.31 -1.59 -6.32
CA PHE A 110 1.21 -1.73 -7.77
C PHE A 110 0.24 -0.72 -8.38
N ALA A 111 -0.89 -0.46 -7.72
CA ALA A 111 -1.82 0.58 -8.14
C ALA A 111 -1.16 1.97 -8.12
N LEU A 112 -0.42 2.27 -7.05
CA LEU A 112 0.35 3.52 -6.93
C LEU A 112 1.41 3.63 -8.04
N ARG A 113 2.14 2.55 -8.30
CA ARG A 113 3.11 2.52 -9.42
C ARG A 113 2.45 2.86 -10.75
N ARG A 114 1.23 2.35 -10.99
CA ARG A 114 0.47 2.69 -12.20
C ARG A 114 0.04 4.16 -12.23
N CYS A 115 -0.36 4.73 -11.09
CA CYS A 115 -0.68 6.16 -10.99
C CYS A 115 0.55 7.03 -11.31
N ILE A 116 1.73 6.67 -10.81
CA ILE A 116 2.98 7.38 -11.11
C ILE A 116 3.31 7.29 -12.60
N GLU A 117 3.18 6.11 -13.21
CA GLU A 117 3.40 5.93 -14.65
C GLU A 117 2.48 6.86 -15.46
N LEU A 118 1.20 6.96 -15.09
CA LEU A 118 0.24 7.85 -15.76
C LEU A 118 0.62 9.32 -15.58
N ALA A 119 0.99 9.74 -14.37
CA ALA A 119 1.45 11.10 -14.10
C ALA A 119 2.69 11.46 -14.95
N ARG A 120 3.62 10.52 -15.12
CA ARG A 120 4.80 10.69 -15.97
C ARG A 120 4.45 10.79 -17.45
N LEU A 121 3.43 10.06 -17.91
CA LEU A 121 2.90 10.21 -19.28
C LEU A 121 2.26 11.58 -19.49
N ASP A 122 1.49 12.06 -18.51
CA ASP A 122 0.88 13.39 -18.54
C ASP A 122 1.94 14.52 -18.57
N ASN A 123 3.10 14.27 -17.95
CA ASN A 123 4.28 15.14 -18.03
C ASN A 123 5.04 15.04 -19.36
N GLY A 124 4.52 14.32 -20.34
CA GLY A 124 5.08 14.27 -21.70
C GLY A 124 6.18 13.23 -21.93
N LEU A 125 6.46 12.34 -20.96
CA LEU A 125 7.43 11.26 -21.18
C LEU A 125 6.86 10.20 -22.15
N SER A 126 7.74 9.57 -22.92
CA SER A 126 7.35 8.42 -23.73
C SER A 126 6.88 7.24 -22.84
N LYS A 127 6.06 6.36 -23.39
CA LYS A 127 5.56 5.19 -22.67
C LYS A 127 6.68 4.35 -22.03
N LYS A 128 7.82 4.22 -22.69
CA LYS A 128 8.99 3.49 -22.19
C LYS A 128 9.60 4.22 -20.99
N GLU A 129 9.84 5.52 -21.10
CA GLU A 129 10.41 6.33 -20.03
C GLU A 129 9.46 6.41 -18.82
N ALA A 130 8.17 6.63 -19.08
CA ALA A 130 7.16 6.71 -18.04
C ALA A 130 7.07 5.43 -17.20
N GLY A 131 7.22 4.26 -17.83
CA GLY A 131 7.21 2.97 -17.13
C GLY A 131 8.54 2.58 -16.48
N THR A 132 9.62 3.33 -16.74
CA THR A 132 10.97 3.01 -16.24
C THR A 132 11.35 3.95 -15.10
N PHE A 133 11.16 3.51 -13.86
CA PHE A 133 11.58 4.22 -12.66
C PHE A 133 11.76 3.25 -11.49
N VAL A 134 12.59 3.64 -10.55
CA VAL A 134 12.77 2.92 -9.27
C VAL A 134 11.69 3.39 -8.30
N MET A 135 11.15 2.45 -7.56
CA MET A 135 10.17 2.72 -6.52
C MET A 135 10.45 1.80 -5.33
N ASP A 136 11.18 2.34 -4.37
CA ASP A 136 11.52 1.63 -3.14
C ASP A 136 10.33 1.57 -2.18
N VAL A 137 10.39 0.61 -1.26
CA VAL A 137 9.41 0.41 -0.20
C VAL A 137 10.04 0.83 1.15
N PRO A 138 9.31 1.58 1.97
CA PRO A 138 7.98 2.16 1.75
C PRO A 138 7.99 3.27 0.70
N ALA A 139 6.93 3.34 -0.10
CA ALA A 139 6.74 4.40 -1.09
C ALA A 139 6.19 5.66 -0.40
N THR A 140 7.01 6.30 0.40
CA THR A 140 6.66 7.54 1.11
C THR A 140 6.30 8.66 0.13
N ALA A 141 5.57 9.67 0.58
CA ALA A 141 5.18 10.80 -0.26
C ALA A 141 6.39 11.46 -0.96
N GLU A 142 7.52 11.58 -0.27
CA GLU A 142 8.77 12.09 -0.84
C GLU A 142 9.26 11.21 -2.00
N ARG A 143 9.29 9.89 -1.81
CA ARG A 143 9.71 8.93 -2.86
C ARG A 143 8.74 8.91 -4.04
N VAL A 144 7.45 9.07 -3.77
CA VAL A 144 6.42 9.17 -4.81
C VAL A 144 6.61 10.42 -5.66
N VAL A 145 6.79 11.59 -5.04
CA VAL A 145 7.07 12.85 -5.76
C VAL A 145 8.37 12.74 -6.57
N ALA A 146 9.42 12.18 -5.97
CA ALA A 146 10.69 11.94 -6.67
C ALA A 146 10.52 11.00 -7.88
N ALA A 147 9.69 9.95 -7.75
CA ALA A 147 9.42 9.00 -8.84
C ALA A 147 8.58 9.60 -9.97
N ILE A 148 7.64 10.50 -9.66
CA ILE A 148 6.89 11.28 -10.66
C ILE A 148 7.85 12.14 -11.48
N GLY A 149 8.87 12.67 -10.85
CA GLY A 149 9.82 13.62 -11.45
C GLY A 149 9.37 15.07 -11.26
N THR A 150 10.32 15.96 -11.20
CA THR A 150 10.05 17.40 -11.11
C THR A 150 9.53 17.91 -12.45
N VAL A 151 8.35 18.52 -12.43
CA VAL A 151 7.99 19.50 -13.46
C VAL A 151 8.95 20.67 -13.22
N ALA A 152 9.77 21.01 -14.18
CA ALA A 152 10.67 22.15 -14.03
C ALA A 152 9.81 23.40 -13.78
N ALA A 153 10.24 24.25 -12.85
CA ALA A 153 9.50 25.49 -12.52
C ALA A 153 9.23 26.38 -13.77
N ASN A 154 10.01 26.16 -14.82
CA ASN A 154 9.87 26.83 -16.12
C ASN A 154 8.69 26.31 -16.95
N ASP A 155 8.10 25.16 -16.60
CA ASP A 155 6.94 24.59 -17.32
C ASP A 155 5.62 25.16 -16.79
N PHE A 156 5.65 25.89 -15.68
CA PHE A 156 4.50 26.66 -15.18
C PHE A 156 4.51 28.06 -15.80
N VAL A 157 3.90 28.19 -16.96
CA VAL A 157 3.56 29.51 -17.51
C VAL A 157 2.23 29.93 -16.89
N LEU A 158 2.27 30.85 -15.93
CA LEU A 158 1.08 31.57 -15.51
C LEU A 158 0.75 32.58 -16.62
N GLU A 159 -0.23 32.29 -17.47
CA GLU A 159 -0.87 33.30 -18.29
C GLU A 159 -1.70 34.19 -17.34
N LEU A 160 -1.21 35.40 -17.11
CA LEU A 160 -1.89 36.45 -16.36
C LEU A 160 -2.77 37.25 -17.29
#